data_d2a4c81a980af9530ab14f0711e62cc1
#
_entry.id   d2a4c81a980af9530ab14f0711e62cc1
#
_cell.length_a   1.000
_cell.length_b   1.000
_cell.length_c   1.000
_cell.angle_alpha   90.00
_cell.angle_beta   90.00
_cell.angle_gamma   90.00
#
_symmetry.space_group_name_H-M   'P 1'
#
loop_
_entity.id
_entity.type
_entity.pdbx_description
1 polymer ?
#
loop_
_entity_poly.entity_id
_entity_poly.type
_entity_poly.pdbx_seq_one_letter_code
_entity_poly.pdbx_strand_id
1 'polypeptide(L)'
;MKQSIREKLDFLTSRLVELDRELSSPEVAADMDSFRALGRERAEIEPVVSLYGAYRQAEEDCESARGMLSDPEMRELAESELEEGAERIASLEGELQRALLPRDPNDDRNLFLEVRAGTGGDEAALFAGDLLRMYTRYAERQRWKVEVVSASESDLGGYKEVIVRVVGAGAYSKLKFESGGHRVQRVPATETQGRIHTSACTVAVMSEADEIEAVNINPADLRIDTFRASGAGGQHINKTDSAVRITHLPTGIVVECQDDRSQHRNRAQAMSVLAARIHDIQLREQQAKEAATRKSLVGSGDRSERIRTYNFPQGRVTDHRINLTLYKLDAVMQGEIDELVQALTAEHQAEQLAALAGD
;
A
#
# COMPACT_ATOMS: atom_id res chain seq x y z
N MET A 1 0.35 24.08 -20.12
CA MET A 1 -0.53 23.30 -19.20
C MET A 1 -1.98 23.30 -19.67
N LYS A 2 -2.76 22.16 -19.54
CA LYS A 2 -4.20 22.08 -19.85
C LYS A 2 -5.03 22.94 -18.86
N GLN A 3 -6.15 23.51 -19.32
CA GLN A 3 -7.02 24.37 -18.51
C GLN A 3 -7.60 23.64 -17.29
N SER A 4 -8.03 22.39 -17.46
CA SER A 4 -8.57 21.58 -16.37
C SER A 4 -7.55 21.32 -15.24
N ILE A 5 -6.28 21.21 -15.57
CA ILE A 5 -5.20 21.06 -14.58
C ILE A 5 -5.01 22.38 -13.82
N ARG A 6 -5.06 23.53 -14.50
CA ARG A 6 -4.98 24.86 -13.85
C ARG A 6 -6.13 25.05 -12.85
N GLU A 7 -7.35 24.77 -13.27
CA GLU A 7 -8.53 24.88 -12.39
C GLU A 7 -8.40 24.01 -11.14
N LYS A 8 -7.86 22.78 -11.27
CA LYS A 8 -7.58 21.91 -10.14
C LYS A 8 -6.49 22.48 -9.21
N LEU A 9 -5.43 23.06 -9.77
CA LEU A 9 -4.35 23.69 -9.00
C LEU A 9 -4.80 24.95 -8.27
N ASP A 10 -5.65 25.77 -8.91
CA ASP A 10 -6.25 26.95 -8.29
C ASP A 10 -7.18 26.54 -7.13
N PHE A 11 -7.96 25.47 -7.31
CA PHE A 11 -8.74 24.88 -6.22
C PHE A 11 -7.87 24.41 -5.05
N LEU A 12 -6.78 23.68 -5.32
CA LEU A 12 -5.86 23.22 -4.27
C LEU A 12 -5.20 24.41 -3.55
N THR A 13 -4.87 25.49 -4.26
CA THR A 13 -4.34 26.71 -3.66
C THR A 13 -5.33 27.34 -2.70
N SER A 14 -6.61 27.43 -3.10
CA SER A 14 -7.68 27.95 -2.24
C SER A 14 -7.90 27.05 -1.03
N ARG A 15 -7.88 25.72 -1.24
CA ARG A 15 -8.04 24.74 -0.16
C ARG A 15 -6.90 24.80 0.87
N LEU A 16 -5.66 25.04 0.44
CA LEU A 16 -4.53 25.22 1.35
C LEU A 16 -4.73 26.41 2.29
N VAL A 17 -5.24 27.53 1.76
CA VAL A 17 -5.56 28.72 2.58
C VAL A 17 -6.67 28.42 3.58
N GLU A 18 -7.69 27.66 3.19
CA GLU A 18 -8.76 27.23 4.10
C GLU A 18 -8.19 26.33 5.21
N LEU A 19 -7.36 25.34 4.87
CA LEU A 19 -6.73 24.43 5.84
C LEU A 19 -5.86 25.19 6.85
N ASP A 20 -5.08 26.17 6.41
CA ASP A 20 -4.28 27.01 7.31
C ASP A 20 -5.17 27.81 8.28
N ARG A 21 -6.34 28.25 7.82
CA ARG A 21 -7.32 28.94 8.66
C ARG A 21 -7.99 27.98 9.64
N GLU A 22 -8.42 26.79 9.19
CA GLU A 22 -9.05 25.78 10.04
C GLU A 22 -8.08 25.27 11.12
N LEU A 23 -6.82 24.98 10.77
CA LEU A 23 -5.78 24.57 11.72
C LEU A 23 -5.43 25.65 12.76
N SER A 24 -5.66 26.92 12.43
CA SER A 24 -5.47 28.05 13.36
C SER A 24 -6.67 28.25 14.29
N SER A 25 -7.78 27.52 14.09
CA SER A 25 -8.99 27.62 14.93
C SER A 25 -8.78 26.93 16.28
N PRO A 26 -9.17 27.56 17.41
CA PRO A 26 -9.12 26.94 18.73
C PRO A 26 -9.98 25.68 18.86
N GLU A 27 -11.05 25.57 18.10
CA GLU A 27 -11.98 24.43 18.09
C GLU A 27 -11.32 23.18 17.51
N VAL A 28 -10.60 23.33 16.40
CA VAL A 28 -9.84 22.24 15.76
C VAL A 28 -8.62 21.85 16.61
N ALA A 29 -7.95 22.82 17.23
CA ALA A 29 -6.83 22.55 18.13
C ALA A 29 -7.22 21.73 19.37
N ALA A 30 -8.49 21.77 19.79
CA ALA A 30 -9.01 20.99 20.91
C ALA A 30 -9.35 19.54 20.50
N ASP A 31 -9.58 19.27 19.21
CA ASP A 31 -9.87 17.93 18.68
C ASP A 31 -8.63 17.38 17.95
N MET A 32 -7.90 16.50 18.64
CA MET A 32 -6.65 15.92 18.13
C MET A 32 -6.83 15.10 16.84
N ASP A 33 -7.98 14.47 16.63
CA ASP A 33 -8.22 13.63 15.46
C ASP A 33 -8.50 14.49 14.22
N SER A 34 -9.34 15.52 14.35
CA SER A 34 -9.55 16.53 13.32
C SER A 34 -8.26 17.30 12.99
N PHE A 35 -7.49 17.69 14.00
CA PHE A 35 -6.20 18.36 13.81
C PHE A 35 -5.21 17.51 13.00
N ARG A 36 -5.10 16.22 13.31
CA ARG A 36 -4.24 15.29 12.58
C ARG A 36 -4.70 15.08 11.14
N ALA A 37 -6.02 14.95 10.92
CA ALA A 37 -6.58 14.77 9.60
C ALA A 37 -6.31 15.98 8.69
N LEU A 38 -6.61 17.19 9.17
CA LEU A 38 -6.36 18.43 8.44
C LEU A 38 -4.86 18.69 8.25
N GLY A 39 -4.03 18.39 9.24
CA GLY A 39 -2.57 18.50 9.14
C GLY A 39 -1.98 17.56 8.08
N ARG A 40 -2.55 16.37 7.93
CA ARG A 40 -2.15 15.42 6.88
C ARG A 40 -2.56 15.92 5.50
N GLU A 41 -3.81 16.37 5.34
CA GLU A 41 -4.31 16.97 4.09
C GLU A 41 -3.46 18.17 3.66
N ARG A 42 -3.11 19.05 4.62
CA ARG A 42 -2.22 20.20 4.38
C ARG A 42 -0.84 19.76 3.86
N ALA A 43 -0.23 18.77 4.52
CA ALA A 43 1.09 18.27 4.15
C ALA A 43 1.12 17.61 2.75
N GLU A 44 -0.02 17.06 2.31
CA GLU A 44 -0.17 16.50 0.96
C GLU A 44 -0.29 17.60 -0.11
N ILE A 45 -1.01 18.69 0.18
CA ILE A 45 -1.32 19.76 -0.78
C ILE A 45 -0.18 20.78 -0.89
N GLU A 46 0.49 21.11 0.22
CA GLU A 46 1.51 22.17 0.27
C GLU A 46 2.64 22.04 -0.78
N PRO A 47 3.23 20.85 -1.02
CA PRO A 47 4.26 20.70 -2.05
C PRO A 47 3.73 20.99 -3.47
N VAL A 48 2.49 20.59 -3.76
CA VAL A 48 1.85 20.82 -5.07
C VAL A 48 1.61 22.31 -5.30
N VAL A 49 1.09 23.00 -4.29
CA VAL A 49 0.82 24.45 -4.37
C VAL A 49 2.12 25.25 -4.46
N SER A 50 3.17 24.82 -3.76
CA SER A 50 4.50 25.44 -3.86
C SER A 50 5.09 25.33 -5.28
N LEU A 51 5.01 24.15 -5.91
CA LEU A 51 5.42 23.92 -7.29
C LEU A 51 4.58 24.77 -8.27
N TYR A 52 3.28 24.89 -8.03
CA TYR A 52 2.41 25.72 -8.85
C TYR A 52 2.74 27.20 -8.73
N GLY A 53 3.07 27.67 -7.52
CA GLY A 53 3.57 29.02 -7.30
C GLY A 53 4.82 29.33 -8.10
N ALA A 54 5.80 28.40 -8.08
CA ALA A 54 7.03 28.51 -8.87
C ALA A 54 6.76 28.50 -10.39
N TYR A 55 5.80 27.69 -10.84
CA TYR A 55 5.38 27.63 -12.24
C TYR A 55 4.74 28.98 -12.69
N ARG A 56 3.85 29.54 -11.90
CA ARG A 56 3.22 30.84 -12.19
C ARG A 56 4.26 31.95 -12.22
N GLN A 57 5.20 31.97 -11.28
CA GLN A 57 6.28 32.95 -11.27
C GLN A 57 7.12 32.87 -12.56
N ALA A 58 7.47 31.65 -13.01
CA ALA A 58 8.21 31.47 -14.25
C ALA A 58 7.40 31.93 -15.49
N GLU A 59 6.07 31.76 -15.51
CA GLU A 59 5.21 32.31 -16.57
C GLU A 59 5.23 33.85 -16.57
N GLU A 60 5.12 34.48 -15.38
CA GLU A 60 5.15 35.94 -15.21
C GLU A 60 6.51 36.53 -15.59
N ASP A 61 7.62 35.85 -15.22
CA ASP A 61 8.99 36.25 -15.60
C ASP A 61 9.15 36.20 -17.13
N CYS A 62 8.69 35.15 -17.80
CA CYS A 62 8.72 35.05 -19.26
C CYS A 62 7.84 36.11 -19.95
N GLU A 63 6.68 36.46 -19.38
CA GLU A 63 5.84 37.52 -19.93
C GLU A 63 6.50 38.89 -19.79
N SER A 64 7.16 39.13 -18.69
CA SER A 64 7.96 40.33 -18.45
C SER A 64 9.14 40.43 -19.43
N ALA A 65 9.87 39.35 -19.65
CA ALA A 65 10.97 39.28 -20.62
C ALA A 65 10.47 39.51 -22.06
N ARG A 66 9.30 38.99 -22.44
CA ARG A 66 8.66 39.28 -23.74
C ARG A 66 8.39 40.78 -23.94
N GLY A 67 7.98 41.49 -22.87
CA GLY A 67 7.78 42.93 -22.90
C GLY A 67 9.08 43.70 -23.21
N MET A 68 10.23 43.18 -22.78
CA MET A 68 11.54 43.80 -22.97
C MET A 68 12.14 43.58 -24.37
N LEU A 69 11.63 42.63 -25.18
CA LEU A 69 12.11 42.35 -26.54
C LEU A 69 12.00 43.55 -27.48
N SER A 70 11.14 44.51 -27.18
CA SER A 70 10.95 45.72 -27.97
C SER A 70 12.07 46.74 -27.78
N ASP A 71 12.87 46.63 -26.72
CA ASP A 71 14.00 47.48 -26.40
C ASP A 71 15.29 46.87 -27.00
N PRO A 72 15.99 47.57 -27.91
CA PRO A 72 17.22 47.05 -28.53
C PRO A 72 18.35 46.78 -27.55
N GLU A 73 18.43 47.53 -26.41
CA GLU A 73 19.46 47.37 -25.40
C GLU A 73 19.22 46.15 -24.51
N MET A 74 17.95 45.76 -24.32
CA MET A 74 17.53 44.65 -23.47
C MET A 74 17.28 43.35 -24.23
N ARG A 75 17.29 43.39 -25.55
CA ARG A 75 16.85 42.26 -26.39
C ARG A 75 17.63 40.99 -26.13
N GLU A 76 18.97 41.06 -26.12
CA GLU A 76 19.84 39.87 -25.93
C GLU A 76 19.62 39.23 -24.56
N LEU A 77 19.47 40.04 -23.53
CA LEU A 77 19.11 39.56 -22.16
C LEU A 77 17.74 38.91 -22.14
N ALA A 78 16.74 39.57 -22.77
CA ALA A 78 15.37 39.06 -22.79
C ALA A 78 15.25 37.73 -23.57
N GLU A 79 16.04 37.56 -24.66
CA GLU A 79 16.09 36.29 -25.41
C GLU A 79 16.67 35.18 -24.54
N SER A 80 17.75 35.43 -23.78
CA SER A 80 18.34 34.46 -22.83
C SER A 80 17.36 34.09 -21.72
N GLU A 81 16.74 35.10 -21.10
CA GLU A 81 15.73 34.84 -20.04
C GLU A 81 14.51 34.05 -20.53
N LEU A 82 14.09 34.27 -21.78
CA LEU A 82 13.00 33.50 -22.38
C LEU A 82 13.38 32.02 -22.64
N GLU A 83 14.61 31.74 -23.05
CA GLU A 83 15.10 30.39 -23.27
C GLU A 83 15.18 29.62 -21.93
N GLU A 84 15.84 30.22 -20.93
CA GLU A 84 15.93 29.63 -19.58
C GLU A 84 14.55 29.47 -18.92
N GLY A 85 13.66 30.48 -19.09
CA GLY A 85 12.30 30.45 -18.57
C GLY A 85 11.46 29.34 -19.21
N ALA A 86 11.61 29.13 -20.52
CA ALA A 86 10.89 28.07 -21.23
C ALA A 86 11.32 26.66 -20.75
N GLU A 87 12.62 26.43 -20.53
CA GLU A 87 13.12 25.17 -19.96
C GLU A 87 12.60 24.95 -18.53
N ARG A 88 12.63 26.01 -17.73
CA ARG A 88 12.12 25.96 -16.35
C ARG A 88 10.62 25.66 -16.29
N ILE A 89 9.81 26.29 -17.15
CA ILE A 89 8.36 26.03 -17.27
C ILE A 89 8.11 24.57 -17.66
N ALA A 90 8.85 24.04 -18.64
CA ALA A 90 8.71 22.65 -19.08
C ALA A 90 9.07 21.65 -17.94
N SER A 91 10.14 21.92 -17.19
CA SER A 91 10.51 21.10 -16.01
C SER A 91 9.44 21.12 -14.94
N LEU A 92 8.98 22.32 -14.55
CA LEU A 92 7.95 22.50 -13.52
C LEU A 92 6.60 21.89 -13.94
N GLU A 93 6.24 21.95 -15.23
CA GLU A 93 5.03 21.30 -15.74
C GLU A 93 5.10 19.78 -15.58
N GLY A 94 6.24 19.17 -15.88
CA GLY A 94 6.48 17.75 -15.65
C GLY A 94 6.45 17.35 -14.17
N GLU A 95 6.99 18.19 -13.28
CA GLU A 95 6.96 17.97 -11.84
C GLU A 95 5.53 18.09 -11.27
N LEU A 96 4.77 19.09 -11.70
CA LEU A 96 3.37 19.28 -11.33
C LEU A 96 2.49 18.11 -11.78
N GLN A 97 2.69 17.63 -13.01
CA GLN A 97 1.96 16.46 -13.50
C GLN A 97 2.21 15.23 -12.62
N ARG A 98 3.48 15.00 -12.23
CA ARG A 98 3.82 13.91 -11.31
C ARG A 98 3.24 14.12 -9.90
N ALA A 99 3.27 15.35 -9.39
CA ALA A 99 2.75 15.68 -8.06
C ALA A 99 1.22 15.57 -7.97
N LEU A 100 0.51 15.71 -9.10
CA LEU A 100 -0.94 15.56 -9.19
C LEU A 100 -1.42 14.11 -9.34
N LEU A 101 -0.50 13.16 -9.54
CA LEU A 101 -0.86 11.75 -9.59
C LEU A 101 -1.47 11.30 -8.26
N PRO A 102 -2.52 10.49 -8.30
CA PRO A 102 -3.10 9.96 -7.07
C PRO A 102 -2.07 9.12 -6.33
N ARG A 103 -1.77 9.51 -5.09
CA ARG A 103 -0.92 8.70 -4.21
C ARG A 103 -1.70 7.49 -3.71
N ASP A 104 -1.07 6.34 -3.72
CA ASP A 104 -1.64 5.16 -3.07
C ASP A 104 -1.64 5.41 -1.54
N PRO A 105 -2.81 5.34 -0.86
CA PRO A 105 -2.89 5.55 0.58
C PRO A 105 -2.05 4.56 1.40
N ASN A 106 -1.60 3.48 0.77
CA ASN A 106 -0.75 2.49 1.40
C ASN A 106 0.75 2.79 1.26
N ASP A 107 1.16 3.78 0.44
CA ASP A 107 2.57 4.04 0.12
C ASP A 107 3.43 4.33 1.36
N ASP A 108 2.87 4.94 2.40
CA ASP A 108 3.56 5.24 3.66
C ASP A 108 3.44 4.12 4.72
N ARG A 109 2.72 3.03 4.40
CA ARG A 109 2.52 1.91 5.33
C ARG A 109 3.72 0.98 5.36
N ASN A 110 3.85 0.26 6.47
CA ASN A 110 4.68 -0.93 6.54
C ASN A 110 4.10 -2.03 5.64
N LEU A 111 4.88 -3.05 5.39
CA LEU A 111 4.44 -4.15 4.53
C LEU A 111 4.82 -5.52 5.10
N PHE A 112 4.09 -6.52 4.65
CA PHE A 112 4.45 -7.92 4.72
C PHE A 112 4.98 -8.36 3.36
N LEU A 113 6.20 -8.91 3.36
CA LEU A 113 6.82 -9.54 2.20
C LEU A 113 6.79 -11.05 2.41
N GLU A 114 6.08 -11.74 1.55
CA GLU A 114 5.99 -13.18 1.53
C GLU A 114 6.76 -13.73 0.33
N VAL A 115 7.66 -14.65 0.57
CA VAL A 115 8.41 -15.36 -0.48
C VAL A 115 8.12 -16.85 -0.36
N ARG A 116 7.62 -17.46 -1.43
CA ARG A 116 7.32 -18.88 -1.51
C ARG A 116 8.09 -19.56 -2.63
N ALA A 117 8.59 -20.75 -2.35
CA ALA A 117 9.11 -21.64 -3.37
C ALA A 117 7.96 -22.08 -4.28
N GLY A 118 8.13 -21.88 -5.59
CA GLY A 118 7.19 -22.33 -6.62
C GLY A 118 7.70 -23.60 -7.33
N THR A 119 7.64 -23.61 -8.64
CA THR A 119 8.11 -24.74 -9.45
C THR A 119 9.62 -24.87 -9.40
N GLY A 120 10.14 -26.01 -8.95
CA GLY A 120 11.60 -26.28 -8.94
C GLY A 120 12.10 -27.04 -7.71
N GLY A 121 11.21 -27.44 -6.79
CA GLY A 121 11.57 -28.22 -5.60
C GLY A 121 12.60 -27.49 -4.71
N ASP A 122 13.65 -28.21 -4.29
CA ASP A 122 14.67 -27.69 -3.38
C ASP A 122 15.43 -26.47 -3.93
N GLU A 123 15.65 -26.41 -5.24
CA GLU A 123 16.26 -25.24 -5.88
C GLU A 123 15.39 -23.99 -5.75
N ALA A 124 14.08 -24.12 -5.86
CA ALA A 124 13.17 -23.01 -5.61
C ALA A 124 13.22 -22.56 -4.15
N ALA A 125 13.36 -23.48 -3.19
CA ALA A 125 13.52 -23.14 -1.78
C ALA A 125 14.84 -22.40 -1.50
N LEU A 126 15.93 -22.83 -2.12
CA LEU A 126 17.22 -22.13 -2.03
C LEU A 126 17.12 -20.72 -2.63
N PHE A 127 16.47 -20.59 -3.78
CA PHE A 127 16.28 -19.29 -4.42
C PHE A 127 15.36 -18.37 -3.61
N ALA A 128 14.35 -18.91 -2.91
CA ALA A 128 13.55 -18.14 -1.97
C ALA A 128 14.41 -17.52 -0.85
N GLY A 129 15.38 -18.28 -0.35
CA GLY A 129 16.38 -17.78 0.61
C GLY A 129 17.27 -16.68 0.04
N ASP A 130 17.67 -16.81 -1.23
CA ASP A 130 18.47 -15.78 -1.91
C ASP A 130 17.66 -14.50 -2.14
N LEU A 131 16.38 -14.60 -2.53
CA LEU A 131 15.47 -13.46 -2.66
C LEU A 131 15.24 -12.76 -1.31
N LEU A 132 14.98 -13.53 -0.26
CA LEU A 132 14.85 -12.97 1.09
C LEU A 132 16.10 -12.18 1.49
N ARG A 133 17.29 -12.71 1.24
CA ARG A 133 18.57 -12.04 1.51
C ARG A 133 18.71 -10.75 0.71
N MET A 134 18.36 -10.79 -0.57
CA MET A 134 18.34 -9.60 -1.45
C MET A 134 17.46 -8.50 -0.89
N TYR A 135 16.21 -8.81 -0.52
CA TYR A 135 15.29 -7.83 0.06
C TYR A 135 15.71 -7.35 1.45
N THR A 136 16.27 -8.22 2.28
CA THR A 136 16.79 -7.83 3.60
C THR A 136 17.93 -6.82 3.45
N ARG A 137 18.87 -7.07 2.55
CA ARG A 137 19.98 -6.13 2.28
C ARG A 137 19.50 -4.83 1.67
N TYR A 138 18.50 -4.88 0.81
CA TYR A 138 17.85 -3.66 0.31
C TYR A 138 17.21 -2.86 1.44
N ALA A 139 16.47 -3.51 2.31
CA ALA A 139 15.86 -2.88 3.48
C ALA A 139 16.92 -2.24 4.41
N GLU A 140 18.03 -2.90 4.66
CA GLU A 140 19.15 -2.37 5.44
C GLU A 140 19.73 -1.10 4.83
N ARG A 141 19.91 -1.07 3.49
CA ARG A 141 20.36 0.12 2.75
C ARG A 141 19.38 1.28 2.87
N GLN A 142 18.08 0.99 2.89
CA GLN A 142 17.02 1.98 3.08
C GLN A 142 16.80 2.33 4.57
N ARG A 143 17.53 1.71 5.49
CA ARG A 143 17.38 1.84 6.95
C ARG A 143 16.01 1.39 7.47
N TRP A 144 15.41 0.42 6.81
CA TRP A 144 14.19 -0.22 7.25
C TRP A 144 14.50 -1.39 8.17
N LYS A 145 13.59 -1.68 9.10
CA LYS A 145 13.69 -2.84 10.00
C LYS A 145 12.97 -4.02 9.36
N VAL A 146 13.61 -5.20 9.38
CA VAL A 146 13.02 -6.45 8.90
C VAL A 146 12.83 -7.39 10.06
N GLU A 147 11.61 -7.90 10.22
CA GLU A 147 11.21 -8.82 11.27
C GLU A 147 10.64 -10.10 10.64
N VAL A 148 11.18 -11.27 10.99
CA VAL A 148 10.64 -12.55 10.51
C VAL A 148 9.38 -12.87 11.30
N VAL A 149 8.25 -12.99 10.60
CA VAL A 149 6.94 -13.32 11.18
C VAL A 149 6.72 -14.83 11.19
N SER A 150 7.04 -15.49 10.07
CA SER A 150 6.89 -16.92 9.91
C SER A 150 7.92 -17.43 8.91
N ALA A 151 8.46 -18.61 9.16
CA ALA A 151 9.40 -19.26 8.26
C ALA A 151 9.17 -20.78 8.26
N SER A 152 9.06 -21.35 7.06
CA SER A 152 9.06 -22.80 6.83
C SER A 152 10.31 -23.15 6.05
N GLU A 153 11.30 -23.71 6.75
CA GLU A 153 12.58 -24.07 6.16
C GLU A 153 12.50 -25.34 5.30
N SER A 154 13.42 -25.47 4.34
CA SER A 154 13.61 -26.69 3.55
C SER A 154 14.77 -27.51 4.11
N ASP A 155 14.70 -28.82 3.98
CA ASP A 155 15.72 -29.76 4.50
C ASP A 155 17.12 -29.52 3.90
N LEU A 156 17.22 -28.99 2.69
CA LEU A 156 18.47 -28.66 2.00
C LEU A 156 18.89 -27.19 2.15
N GLY A 157 18.25 -26.45 3.04
CA GLY A 157 18.42 -25.02 3.24
C GLY A 157 17.45 -24.17 2.40
N GLY A 158 17.40 -22.86 2.69
CA GLY A 158 16.39 -21.98 2.11
C GLY A 158 15.01 -22.17 2.73
N TYR A 159 13.95 -21.67 2.06
CA TYR A 159 12.61 -21.61 2.61
C TYR A 159 11.58 -22.16 1.62
N LYS A 160 10.68 -23.01 2.10
CA LYS A 160 9.45 -23.36 1.40
C LYS A 160 8.51 -22.14 1.36
N GLU A 161 8.48 -21.43 2.49
CA GLU A 161 7.74 -20.18 2.66
C GLU A 161 8.42 -19.35 3.74
N VAL A 162 8.53 -18.06 3.52
CA VAL A 162 8.96 -17.11 4.56
C VAL A 162 8.15 -15.83 4.43
N ILE A 163 7.69 -15.32 5.58
CA ILE A 163 6.95 -14.06 5.70
C ILE A 163 7.76 -13.14 6.61
N VAL A 164 8.10 -11.98 6.10
CA VAL A 164 8.78 -10.94 6.88
C VAL A 164 7.96 -9.66 6.87
N ARG A 165 7.98 -8.95 7.99
CA ARG A 165 7.45 -7.61 8.14
C ARG A 165 8.57 -6.62 7.89
N VAL A 166 8.35 -5.66 7.00
CA VAL A 166 9.29 -4.58 6.72
C VAL A 166 8.69 -3.27 7.25
N VAL A 167 9.41 -2.65 8.18
CA VAL A 167 8.97 -1.43 8.88
C VAL A 167 9.86 -0.27 8.46
N GLY A 168 9.27 0.74 7.84
CA GLY A 168 9.99 1.94 7.42
C GLY A 168 9.19 2.83 6.48
N ALA A 169 9.46 4.12 6.51
CA ALA A 169 8.77 5.09 5.66
C ALA A 169 9.01 4.79 4.17
N GLY A 170 7.92 4.75 3.39
CA GLY A 170 7.96 4.49 1.95
C GLY A 170 8.34 3.06 1.57
N ALA A 171 8.31 2.10 2.51
CA ALA A 171 8.68 0.72 2.22
C ALA A 171 7.70 0.10 1.21
N TYR A 172 6.41 0.28 1.41
CA TYR A 172 5.40 -0.24 0.49
C TYR A 172 5.49 0.41 -0.89
N SER A 173 5.67 1.72 -0.98
CA SER A 173 5.75 2.43 -2.26
C SER A 173 6.87 1.91 -3.17
N LYS A 174 8.00 1.49 -2.58
CA LYS A 174 9.15 0.96 -3.33
C LYS A 174 9.02 -0.52 -3.67
N LEU A 175 8.46 -1.33 -2.78
CA LEU A 175 8.41 -2.79 -2.94
C LEU A 175 7.09 -3.31 -3.52
N LYS A 176 6.02 -2.52 -3.62
CA LYS A 176 4.71 -2.95 -4.15
C LYS A 176 4.80 -3.59 -5.55
N PHE A 177 5.78 -3.20 -6.35
CA PHE A 177 6.00 -3.74 -7.70
C PHE A 177 6.75 -5.08 -7.72
N GLU A 178 7.22 -5.58 -6.56
CA GLU A 178 7.95 -6.84 -6.47
C GLU A 178 7.02 -8.07 -6.42
N SER A 179 5.70 -7.87 -6.34
CA SER A 179 4.73 -8.97 -6.34
C SER A 179 4.66 -9.66 -7.69
N GLY A 180 4.78 -11.01 -7.68
CA GLY A 180 4.68 -11.84 -8.89
C GLY A 180 5.65 -13.02 -8.89
N GLY A 181 5.80 -13.63 -10.07
CA GLY A 181 6.70 -14.76 -10.30
C GLY A 181 8.13 -14.35 -10.60
N HIS A 182 9.09 -14.79 -9.81
CA HIS A 182 10.53 -14.59 -9.99
C HIS A 182 11.19 -15.87 -10.48
N ARG A 183 11.76 -15.85 -11.66
CA ARG A 183 12.38 -17.01 -12.29
C ARG A 183 13.89 -16.97 -12.18
N VAL A 184 14.50 -18.05 -11.75
CA VAL A 184 15.95 -18.25 -11.70
C VAL A 184 16.40 -19.24 -12.78
N GLN A 185 17.55 -18.96 -13.38
CA GLN A 185 18.28 -19.84 -14.29
C GLN A 185 19.71 -19.96 -13.79
N ARG A 186 20.06 -21.09 -13.20
CA ARG A 186 21.41 -21.42 -12.73
C ARG A 186 21.61 -22.92 -12.65
N VAL A 187 22.84 -23.32 -12.44
CA VAL A 187 23.17 -24.70 -12.03
C VAL A 187 22.89 -24.79 -10.53
N PRO A 188 21.92 -25.60 -10.08
CA PRO A 188 21.62 -25.75 -8.66
C PRO A 188 22.81 -26.26 -7.87
N ALA A 189 22.91 -25.93 -6.58
CA ALA A 189 23.92 -26.53 -5.68
C ALA A 189 23.73 -28.04 -5.52
N THR A 190 22.54 -28.56 -5.80
CA THR A 190 22.16 -29.99 -5.74
C THR A 190 22.42 -30.74 -7.05
N GLU A 191 22.83 -30.05 -8.12
CA GLU A 191 23.05 -30.66 -9.45
C GLU A 191 24.48 -31.08 -9.62
N THR A 192 24.69 -32.37 -9.87
CA THR A 192 26.03 -32.96 -10.02
C THR A 192 26.56 -32.95 -11.46
N GLN A 193 25.68 -32.78 -12.45
CA GLN A 193 26.06 -32.86 -13.88
C GLN A 193 26.23 -31.50 -14.53
N GLY A 194 26.16 -30.41 -13.75
CA GLY A 194 26.36 -29.06 -14.25
C GLY A 194 25.24 -28.52 -15.20
N ARG A 195 24.05 -29.12 -15.17
CA ARG A 195 22.94 -28.69 -16.01
C ARG A 195 22.27 -27.42 -15.43
N ILE A 196 21.95 -26.47 -16.31
CA ILE A 196 21.20 -25.28 -15.93
C ILE A 196 19.73 -25.68 -15.70
N HIS A 197 19.22 -25.41 -14.51
CA HIS A 197 17.82 -25.59 -14.17
C HIS A 197 17.09 -24.24 -14.19
N THR A 198 15.80 -24.31 -14.45
CA THR A 198 14.90 -23.16 -14.39
C THR A 198 13.90 -23.40 -13.27
N SER A 199 14.02 -22.63 -12.19
CA SER A 199 13.11 -22.67 -11.04
C SER A 199 12.42 -21.33 -10.87
N ALA A 200 11.35 -21.30 -10.10
CA ALA A 200 10.58 -20.09 -9.85
C ALA A 200 10.19 -19.99 -8.38
N CYS A 201 10.15 -18.76 -7.88
CA CYS A 201 9.57 -18.38 -6.61
C CYS A 201 8.48 -17.36 -6.85
N THR A 202 7.55 -17.25 -5.92
CA THR A 202 6.54 -16.20 -5.91
C THR A 202 6.82 -15.25 -4.77
N VAL A 203 6.65 -13.97 -5.06
CA VAL A 203 6.75 -12.89 -4.07
C VAL A 203 5.40 -12.22 -3.98
N ALA A 204 4.90 -12.01 -2.76
CA ALA A 204 3.72 -11.20 -2.51
C ALA A 204 4.08 -10.07 -1.54
N VAL A 205 3.77 -8.85 -1.91
CA VAL A 205 3.93 -7.65 -1.09
C VAL A 205 2.56 -7.13 -0.74
N MET A 206 2.24 -7.10 0.54
CA MET A 206 0.95 -6.64 1.04
C MET A 206 1.19 -5.51 2.05
N SER A 207 0.41 -4.43 1.95
CA SER A 207 0.45 -3.38 2.97
C SER A 207 -0.02 -3.92 4.31
N GLU A 208 0.58 -3.44 5.40
CA GLU A 208 0.10 -3.73 6.74
C GLU A 208 -1.30 -3.11 6.90
N ALA A 209 -2.29 -3.96 7.19
CA ALA A 209 -3.66 -3.49 7.44
C ALA A 209 -3.74 -2.81 8.82
N ASP A 210 -4.64 -1.86 8.93
CA ASP A 210 -4.96 -1.28 10.25
C ASP A 210 -5.56 -2.38 11.15
N GLU A 211 -5.23 -2.33 12.44
CA GLU A 211 -5.84 -3.24 13.41
C GLU A 211 -7.35 -3.05 13.38
N ILE A 212 -8.08 -4.16 13.41
CA ILE A 212 -9.55 -4.10 13.53
C ILE A 212 -9.85 -3.48 14.88
N GLU A 213 -10.39 -2.27 14.86
CA GLU A 213 -10.85 -1.63 16.09
C GLU A 213 -11.88 -2.48 16.80
N ALA A 214 -11.92 -2.38 18.14
CA ALA A 214 -12.92 -3.07 18.95
C ALA A 214 -14.33 -2.74 18.43
N VAL A 215 -15.12 -3.77 18.16
CA VAL A 215 -16.46 -3.63 17.59
C VAL A 215 -17.32 -2.74 18.48
N ASN A 216 -17.56 -1.52 18.05
CA ASN A 216 -18.48 -0.62 18.72
C ASN A 216 -19.90 -0.88 18.17
N ILE A 217 -20.71 -1.61 18.94
CA ILE A 217 -22.08 -1.93 18.55
C ILE A 217 -22.99 -0.77 18.92
N ASN A 218 -23.57 -0.13 17.89
CA ASN A 218 -24.54 0.93 18.12
C ASN A 218 -25.85 0.33 18.72
N PRO A 219 -26.32 0.79 19.88
CA PRO A 219 -27.57 0.30 20.45
C PRO A 219 -28.81 0.46 19.53
N ALA A 220 -28.80 1.41 18.62
CA ALA A 220 -29.89 1.62 17.65
C ALA A 220 -30.00 0.47 16.62
N ASP A 221 -28.92 -0.27 16.39
CA ASP A 221 -28.86 -1.40 15.44
C ASP A 221 -29.26 -2.72 16.10
N LEU A 222 -29.69 -2.67 17.38
CA LEU A 222 -30.05 -3.86 18.14
C LEU A 222 -31.55 -3.93 18.35
N ARG A 223 -32.13 -5.08 18.06
CA ARG A 223 -33.45 -5.46 18.54
C ARG A 223 -33.28 -6.45 19.68
N ILE A 224 -33.79 -6.09 20.85
CA ILE A 224 -33.69 -6.88 22.09
C ILE A 224 -35.09 -7.36 22.47
N ASP A 225 -35.27 -8.67 22.42
CA ASP A 225 -36.49 -9.34 22.80
C ASP A 225 -36.25 -10.14 24.09
N THR A 226 -37.19 -10.07 25.05
CA THR A 226 -37.15 -10.88 26.26
C THR A 226 -38.21 -11.97 26.19
N PHE A 227 -37.89 -13.14 26.71
CA PHE A 227 -38.79 -14.28 26.70
C PHE A 227 -38.57 -15.19 27.91
N ARG A 228 -39.45 -16.15 28.11
CA ARG A 228 -39.33 -17.10 29.21
C ARG A 228 -38.30 -18.15 28.88
N ALA A 229 -37.38 -18.39 29.81
CA ALA A 229 -36.39 -19.45 29.64
C ALA A 229 -37.09 -20.83 29.60
N SER A 230 -36.61 -21.67 28.68
CA SER A 230 -37.07 -23.06 28.56
C SER A 230 -36.04 -23.98 29.22
N GLY A 231 -36.49 -24.81 30.19
CA GLY A 231 -35.60 -25.77 30.84
C GLY A 231 -36.21 -26.39 32.09
N ALA A 232 -35.57 -27.42 32.64
CA ALA A 232 -35.95 -28.04 33.89
C ALA A 232 -35.69 -27.05 35.03
N GLY A 233 -36.75 -26.50 35.61
CA GLY A 233 -36.67 -25.53 36.72
C GLY A 233 -37.99 -25.31 37.41
N GLY A 234 -37.95 -24.69 38.60
CA GLY A 234 -39.13 -24.42 39.42
C GLY A 234 -39.97 -23.24 38.92
N GLN A 235 -40.92 -22.80 39.73
CA GLN A 235 -41.94 -21.78 39.42
C GLN A 235 -41.35 -20.43 38.91
N HIS A 236 -40.12 -20.10 39.26
CA HIS A 236 -39.46 -18.85 38.84
C HIS A 236 -39.13 -18.83 37.33
N ILE A 237 -38.63 -19.92 36.78
CA ILE A 237 -38.25 -20.06 35.35
C ILE A 237 -39.47 -19.93 34.43
N ASN A 238 -40.61 -20.44 34.85
CA ASN A 238 -41.84 -20.46 34.05
C ASN A 238 -42.66 -19.16 34.15
N LYS A 239 -42.34 -18.25 35.09
CA LYS A 239 -43.10 -17.00 35.30
C LYS A 239 -42.35 -15.72 34.94
N THR A 240 -41.01 -15.76 34.83
CA THR A 240 -40.19 -14.58 34.65
C THR A 240 -39.54 -14.58 33.26
N ASP A 241 -39.65 -13.47 32.53
CA ASP A 241 -38.99 -13.28 31.22
C ASP A 241 -37.50 -12.92 31.43
N SER A 242 -36.73 -13.93 31.88
CA SER A 242 -35.29 -13.78 32.17
C SER A 242 -34.38 -14.04 30.96
N ALA A 243 -34.86 -14.78 29.95
CA ALA A 243 -34.12 -15.03 28.76
C ALA A 243 -34.10 -13.81 27.83
N VAL A 244 -32.98 -13.57 27.15
CA VAL A 244 -32.77 -12.43 26.28
C VAL A 244 -32.33 -12.93 24.89
N ARG A 245 -32.97 -12.40 23.85
CA ARG A 245 -32.59 -12.56 22.46
C ARG A 245 -32.17 -11.20 21.91
N ILE A 246 -30.97 -11.11 21.37
CA ILE A 246 -30.47 -9.91 20.73
C ILE A 246 -30.28 -10.20 19.25
N THR A 247 -30.93 -9.41 18.42
CA THR A 247 -30.76 -9.44 16.95
C THR A 247 -30.04 -8.18 16.52
N HIS A 248 -28.90 -8.34 15.85
CA HIS A 248 -28.18 -7.24 15.22
C HIS A 248 -28.78 -7.03 13.81
N LEU A 249 -29.50 -5.92 13.62
CA LEU A 249 -30.28 -5.65 12.40
C LEU A 249 -29.43 -5.62 11.11
N PRO A 250 -28.24 -4.97 11.08
CA PRO A 250 -27.44 -4.90 9.86
C PRO A 250 -26.88 -6.25 9.39
N THR A 251 -26.48 -7.12 10.33
CA THR A 251 -25.85 -8.42 9.98
C THR A 251 -26.82 -9.60 10.07
N GLY A 252 -28.00 -9.41 10.67
CA GLY A 252 -28.97 -10.47 10.92
C GLY A 252 -28.54 -11.50 11.97
N ILE A 253 -27.45 -11.27 12.69
CA ILE A 253 -26.96 -12.18 13.74
C ILE A 253 -27.92 -12.18 14.92
N VAL A 254 -28.32 -13.38 15.35
CA VAL A 254 -29.16 -13.58 16.52
C VAL A 254 -28.37 -14.30 17.61
N VAL A 255 -28.42 -13.77 18.81
CA VAL A 255 -27.83 -14.38 20.02
C VAL A 255 -28.90 -14.50 21.09
N GLU A 256 -29.02 -15.67 21.67
CA GLU A 256 -29.92 -15.96 22.80
C GLU A 256 -29.09 -16.35 24.01
N CYS A 257 -29.49 -15.83 25.18
CA CYS A 257 -28.92 -16.21 26.46
C CYS A 257 -30.00 -16.40 27.48
N GLN A 258 -30.00 -17.57 28.16
CA GLN A 258 -30.96 -17.95 29.16
C GLN A 258 -30.34 -18.66 30.37
N ASP A 259 -29.01 -18.53 30.55
CA ASP A 259 -28.23 -19.32 31.51
C ASP A 259 -28.38 -18.82 32.96
N ASP A 260 -28.70 -17.53 33.15
CA ASP A 260 -28.83 -16.90 34.46
C ASP A 260 -30.31 -16.57 34.78
N ARG A 261 -30.61 -16.48 36.06
CA ARG A 261 -31.91 -16.00 36.55
C ARG A 261 -32.12 -14.49 36.37
N SER A 262 -31.02 -13.75 36.15
CA SER A 262 -31.01 -12.30 35.98
C SER A 262 -31.02 -11.93 34.51
N GLN A 263 -32.08 -11.26 34.07
CA GLN A 263 -32.21 -10.69 32.73
C GLN A 263 -31.03 -9.79 32.38
N HIS A 264 -30.54 -8.97 33.33
CA HIS A 264 -29.39 -8.08 33.11
C HIS A 264 -28.10 -8.84 32.81
N ARG A 265 -27.84 -9.96 33.49
CA ARG A 265 -26.68 -10.81 33.24
C ARG A 265 -26.80 -11.52 31.91
N ASN A 266 -27.95 -12.06 31.57
CA ASN A 266 -28.21 -12.68 30.27
C ASN A 266 -28.04 -11.66 29.14
N ARG A 267 -28.48 -10.40 29.31
CA ARG A 267 -28.28 -9.33 28.35
C ARG A 267 -26.79 -9.00 28.18
N ALA A 268 -26.05 -8.85 29.26
CA ALA A 268 -24.62 -8.56 29.20
C ALA A 268 -23.85 -9.69 28.51
N GLN A 269 -24.17 -10.94 28.83
CA GLN A 269 -23.56 -12.11 28.22
C GLN A 269 -23.92 -12.23 26.72
N ALA A 270 -25.19 -12.02 26.35
CA ALA A 270 -25.62 -12.01 24.96
C ALA A 270 -24.93 -10.91 24.16
N MET A 271 -24.73 -9.71 24.72
CA MET A 271 -23.96 -8.64 24.11
C MET A 271 -22.51 -9.03 23.88
N SER A 272 -21.86 -9.63 24.87
CA SER A 272 -20.47 -10.10 24.73
C SER A 272 -20.32 -11.16 23.63
N VAL A 273 -21.24 -12.12 23.58
CA VAL A 273 -21.27 -13.16 22.53
C VAL A 273 -21.54 -12.54 21.14
N LEU A 274 -22.44 -11.56 21.05
CA LEU A 274 -22.73 -10.84 19.83
C LEU A 274 -21.50 -10.09 19.32
N ALA A 275 -20.82 -9.36 20.20
CA ALA A 275 -19.59 -8.65 19.86
C ALA A 275 -18.50 -9.60 19.31
N ALA A 276 -18.32 -10.75 19.98
CA ALA A 276 -17.37 -11.77 19.53
C ALA A 276 -17.75 -12.35 18.15
N ARG A 277 -19.04 -12.60 17.89
CA ARG A 277 -19.49 -13.10 16.57
C ARG A 277 -19.32 -12.07 15.45
N ILE A 278 -19.65 -10.82 15.72
CA ILE A 278 -19.45 -9.74 14.72
C ILE A 278 -17.96 -9.60 14.41
N HIS A 279 -17.10 -9.58 15.43
CA HIS A 279 -15.65 -9.53 15.26
C HIS A 279 -15.12 -10.73 14.44
N ASP A 280 -15.59 -11.95 14.71
CA ASP A 280 -15.19 -13.14 13.96
C ASP A 280 -15.59 -13.05 12.47
N ILE A 281 -16.77 -12.51 12.16
CA ILE A 281 -17.21 -12.28 10.78
C ILE A 281 -16.33 -11.25 10.09
N GLN A 282 -16.07 -10.10 10.73
CA GLN A 282 -15.19 -9.05 10.19
C GLN A 282 -13.77 -9.58 9.92
N LEU A 283 -13.24 -10.37 10.87
CA LEU A 283 -11.93 -11.01 10.71
C LEU A 283 -11.91 -11.98 9.52
N ARG A 284 -12.94 -12.80 9.36
CA ARG A 284 -13.05 -13.73 8.20
C ARG A 284 -13.18 -12.99 6.87
N GLU A 285 -13.95 -11.92 6.83
CA GLU A 285 -14.09 -11.09 5.62
C GLU A 285 -12.76 -10.41 5.25
N GLN A 286 -12.03 -9.92 6.24
CA GLN A 286 -10.69 -9.35 6.03
C GLN A 286 -9.72 -10.42 5.50
N GLN A 287 -9.66 -11.58 6.15
CA GLN A 287 -8.81 -12.69 5.71
C GLN A 287 -9.17 -13.16 4.30
N ALA A 288 -10.45 -13.20 3.95
CA ALA A 288 -10.90 -13.55 2.60
C ALA A 288 -10.45 -12.51 1.56
N LYS A 289 -10.55 -11.22 1.88
CA LYS A 289 -10.04 -10.13 1.02
C LYS A 289 -8.52 -10.22 0.85
N GLU A 290 -7.77 -10.41 1.93
CA GLU A 290 -6.32 -10.57 1.88
C GLU A 290 -5.91 -11.81 1.06
N ALA A 291 -6.59 -12.94 1.24
CA ALA A 291 -6.35 -14.14 0.45
C ALA A 291 -6.64 -13.95 -1.04
N ALA A 292 -7.71 -13.22 -1.38
CA ALA A 292 -8.05 -12.89 -2.76
C ALA A 292 -7.00 -11.96 -3.37
N THR A 293 -6.58 -10.93 -2.65
CA THR A 293 -5.52 -9.99 -3.07
C THR A 293 -4.20 -10.74 -3.27
N ARG A 294 -3.79 -11.59 -2.31
CA ARG A 294 -2.59 -12.42 -2.43
C ARG A 294 -2.64 -13.29 -3.68
N LYS A 295 -3.77 -13.95 -3.93
CA LYS A 295 -3.95 -14.80 -5.11
C LYS A 295 -3.83 -14.01 -6.41
N SER A 296 -4.34 -12.79 -6.48
CA SER A 296 -4.22 -11.94 -7.67
C SER A 296 -2.79 -11.46 -7.90
N LEU A 297 -2.03 -11.17 -6.82
CA LEU A 297 -0.64 -10.70 -6.90
C LEU A 297 0.34 -11.81 -7.33
N VAL A 298 0.10 -13.06 -6.93
CA VAL A 298 1.03 -14.18 -7.12
C VAL A 298 0.76 -14.95 -8.43
N GLY A 299 -0.46 -14.87 -8.96
CA GLY A 299 -0.86 -15.66 -10.13
C GLY A 299 -0.86 -17.16 -9.83
N SER A 300 -0.52 -17.99 -10.82
CA SER A 300 -0.47 -19.46 -10.69
C SER A 300 0.82 -19.98 -10.03
N GLY A 301 1.85 -19.13 -9.89
CA GLY A 301 3.19 -19.55 -9.46
C GLY A 301 3.95 -20.39 -10.48
N ASP A 302 3.47 -20.47 -11.72
CA ASP A 302 4.16 -21.14 -12.82
C ASP A 302 5.34 -20.25 -13.31
N ARG A 303 6.43 -20.91 -13.69
CA ARG A 303 7.60 -20.25 -14.28
C ARG A 303 7.33 -19.52 -15.63
N SER A 304 6.20 -19.75 -16.24
CA SER A 304 5.72 -19.02 -17.43
C SER A 304 5.19 -17.63 -17.08
N GLU A 305 4.53 -17.48 -15.92
CA GLU A 305 3.99 -16.22 -15.41
C GLU A 305 5.04 -15.44 -14.60
N ARG A 306 6.15 -15.12 -15.25
CA ARG A 306 7.26 -14.43 -14.60
C ARG A 306 7.19 -12.93 -14.83
N ILE A 307 7.43 -12.16 -13.77
CA ILE A 307 7.70 -10.72 -13.88
C ILE A 307 9.18 -10.47 -14.10
N ARG A 308 10.07 -11.28 -13.50
CA ARG A 308 11.52 -11.08 -13.55
C ARG A 308 12.28 -12.40 -13.74
N THR A 309 13.39 -12.33 -14.46
CA THR A 309 14.30 -13.47 -14.64
C THR A 309 15.71 -13.11 -14.17
N TYR A 310 16.26 -13.97 -13.34
CA TYR A 310 17.64 -13.93 -12.80
C TYR A 310 18.47 -15.00 -13.51
N ASN A 311 19.34 -14.58 -14.44
CA ASN A 311 20.15 -15.50 -15.24
C ASN A 311 21.60 -15.43 -14.76
N PHE A 312 21.98 -16.40 -13.93
CA PHE A 312 23.33 -16.47 -13.34
C PHE A 312 24.44 -16.72 -14.36
N PRO A 313 24.31 -17.67 -15.33
CA PRO A 313 25.32 -17.87 -16.34
C PRO A 313 25.64 -16.62 -17.18
N GLN A 314 24.68 -15.73 -17.36
CA GLN A 314 24.85 -14.50 -18.13
C GLN A 314 25.04 -13.26 -17.25
N GLY A 315 25.04 -13.41 -15.92
CA GLY A 315 25.18 -12.29 -14.97
C GLY A 315 24.11 -11.18 -15.11
N ARG A 316 22.93 -11.54 -15.62
CA ARG A 316 21.88 -10.54 -15.93
C ARG A 316 20.57 -10.78 -15.19
N VAL A 317 19.89 -9.66 -14.91
CA VAL A 317 18.49 -9.63 -14.45
C VAL A 317 17.65 -8.94 -15.52
N THR A 318 16.52 -9.52 -15.87
CA THR A 318 15.57 -8.94 -16.84
C THR A 318 14.20 -8.81 -16.19
N ASP A 319 13.67 -7.58 -16.11
CA ASP A 319 12.27 -7.33 -15.79
C ASP A 319 11.46 -7.31 -17.07
N HIS A 320 10.50 -8.24 -17.17
CA HIS A 320 9.74 -8.46 -18.42
C HIS A 320 8.58 -7.48 -18.60
N ARG A 321 8.17 -6.78 -17.55
CA ARG A 321 7.08 -5.79 -17.61
C ARG A 321 7.49 -4.56 -18.41
N ILE A 322 8.73 -4.11 -18.18
CA ILE A 322 9.31 -2.90 -18.79
C ILE A 322 10.46 -3.21 -19.77
N ASN A 323 10.70 -4.50 -20.05
CA ASN A 323 11.79 -4.99 -20.91
C ASN A 323 13.19 -4.46 -20.50
N LEU A 324 13.39 -4.17 -19.19
CA LEU A 324 14.66 -3.68 -18.66
C LEU A 324 15.60 -4.86 -18.39
N THR A 325 16.82 -4.81 -18.92
CA THR A 325 17.85 -5.81 -18.66
C THR A 325 19.09 -5.16 -18.06
N LEU A 326 19.52 -5.64 -16.89
CA LEU A 326 20.70 -5.18 -16.17
C LEU A 326 21.73 -6.30 -16.10
N TYR A 327 22.98 -6.01 -16.49
CA TYR A 327 24.13 -6.95 -16.47
C TYR A 327 24.93 -6.83 -15.16
N LYS A 328 24.23 -6.77 -14.02
CA LYS A 328 24.80 -6.62 -12.68
C LYS A 328 24.08 -7.50 -11.65
N LEU A 329 23.86 -8.77 -12.03
CA LEU A 329 23.10 -9.71 -11.20
C LEU A 329 23.65 -9.80 -9.77
N ASP A 330 24.98 -9.88 -9.59
CA ASP A 330 25.59 -10.01 -8.26
C ASP A 330 25.28 -8.80 -7.37
N ALA A 331 25.33 -7.59 -7.92
CA ALA A 331 24.97 -6.37 -7.19
C ALA A 331 23.48 -6.37 -6.82
N VAL A 332 22.60 -6.78 -7.74
CA VAL A 332 21.16 -6.92 -7.48
C VAL A 332 20.92 -7.93 -6.33
N MET A 333 21.57 -9.09 -6.35
CA MET A 333 21.45 -10.10 -5.27
C MET A 333 22.04 -9.60 -3.94
N GLN A 334 22.87 -8.55 -3.94
CA GLN A 334 23.36 -7.83 -2.76
C GLN A 334 22.46 -6.66 -2.34
N GLY A 335 21.26 -6.56 -2.92
CA GLY A 335 20.26 -5.53 -2.58
C GLY A 335 20.39 -4.22 -3.36
N GLU A 336 21.09 -4.18 -4.51
CA GLU A 336 21.13 -3.01 -5.39
C GLU A 336 19.99 -3.05 -6.40
N ILE A 337 18.75 -2.91 -5.92
CA ILE A 337 17.55 -2.97 -6.76
C ILE A 337 16.96 -1.58 -7.08
N ASP A 338 17.60 -0.49 -6.63
CA ASP A 338 17.07 0.87 -6.79
C ASP A 338 16.76 1.22 -8.25
N GLU A 339 17.62 0.80 -9.19
CA GLU A 339 17.40 1.08 -10.62
C GLU A 339 16.16 0.37 -11.17
N LEU A 340 15.89 -0.87 -10.70
CA LEU A 340 14.67 -1.60 -11.06
C LEU A 340 13.44 -0.93 -10.47
N VAL A 341 13.51 -0.54 -9.18
CA VAL A 341 12.41 0.13 -8.47
C VAL A 341 12.10 1.48 -9.13
N GLN A 342 13.12 2.28 -9.44
CA GLN A 342 12.94 3.59 -10.08
C GLN A 342 12.32 3.45 -11.48
N ALA A 343 12.80 2.52 -12.29
CA ALA A 343 12.26 2.28 -13.62
C ALA A 343 10.79 1.83 -13.59
N LEU A 344 10.44 0.93 -12.67
CA LEU A 344 9.05 0.48 -12.49
C LEU A 344 8.14 1.60 -11.97
N THR A 345 8.64 2.43 -11.06
CA THR A 345 7.91 3.59 -10.57
C THR A 345 7.67 4.61 -11.68
N ALA A 346 8.68 4.87 -12.51
CA ALA A 346 8.57 5.79 -13.63
C ALA A 346 7.55 5.30 -14.67
N GLU A 347 7.57 4.00 -15.00
CA GLU A 347 6.60 3.39 -15.94
C GLU A 347 5.17 3.49 -15.39
N HIS A 348 4.98 3.15 -14.11
CA HIS A 348 3.68 3.27 -13.47
C HIS A 348 3.15 4.71 -13.46
N GLN A 349 4.03 5.69 -13.17
CA GLN A 349 3.67 7.10 -13.24
C GLN A 349 3.32 7.52 -14.68
N ALA A 350 4.04 7.03 -15.68
CA ALA A 350 3.75 7.29 -17.09
C ALA A 350 2.38 6.72 -17.52
N GLU A 351 2.05 5.50 -17.08
CA GLU A 351 0.72 4.89 -17.31
C GLU A 351 -0.39 5.72 -16.67
N GLN A 352 -0.21 6.16 -15.41
CA GLN A 352 -1.17 7.00 -14.71
C GLN A 352 -1.35 8.37 -15.40
N LEU A 353 -0.26 8.98 -15.86
CA LEU A 353 -0.31 10.24 -16.63
C LEU A 353 -1.04 10.05 -17.96
N ALA A 354 -0.80 8.95 -18.66
CA ALA A 354 -1.48 8.63 -19.91
C ALA A 354 -3.00 8.44 -19.71
N ALA A 355 -3.39 7.78 -18.59
CA ALA A 355 -4.80 7.64 -18.23
C ALA A 355 -5.46 9.01 -17.96
N LEU A 356 -4.80 9.89 -17.20
CA LEU A 356 -5.29 11.25 -16.92
C LEU A 356 -5.31 12.15 -18.17
N ALA A 357 -4.49 11.85 -19.19
CA ALA A 357 -4.45 12.63 -20.43
C ALA A 357 -5.53 12.18 -21.44
N GLY A 358 -6.07 10.97 -21.27
CA GLY A 358 -7.12 10.38 -22.12
C GLY A 358 -8.55 10.75 -21.72
N ASP A 359 -8.74 11.23 -20.48
CA ASP A 359 -9.98 11.83 -19.96
C ASP A 359 -9.97 13.36 -20.19
#